data_0736e803cbb43cf4ee1656dd7b8d837a
#
_entry.id   0736e803cbb43cf4ee1656dd7b8d837a
#
_cell.length_a   1.000
_cell.length_b   1.000
_cell.length_c   1.000
_cell.angle_alpha   90.00
_cell.angle_beta   90.00
_cell.angle_gamma   90.00
#
_symmetry.space_group_name_H-M   'P 1'
#
loop_
_entity.id
_entity.type
_entity.pdbx_description
1 polymer ?
#
loop_
_entity_poly.entity_id
_entity_poly.type
_entity_poly.pdbx_seq_one_letter_code
_entity_poly.pdbx_strand_id
1 'polypeptide(L)'
;MQPRIEFSGNRKFLHAFFGAAVALALTAGLAMAPAARAQNQLVLPGAQPPKPAASPTAQAVPGFWDPRRRPDRPDLSRVTVIRFLTETDYPPFNFTGPDGNPAGFNVDFARLLCAEIKVTCTIQMRRFETLVDSLNANRGDAAIASMAPTSQLRQRVDFTDPYYRAPGRFVARKDAVLADIRPEYLEAKKVGVIAGSSHEAYLKTLFTDAQIVRLPNDEAVRSALMRGEVDLIFGDAISLAFWITGTDSADCCAFSGGPFMESRYFGEGIGIAVRKGNDLLRQALNWAMFRVWEKGQYTDLWLRYFSVSPF
;
A
#
# COMPACT_ATOMS: atom_id res chain seq x y z
N MET A 1 -5.23 21.52 -34.44
CA MET A 1 -5.43 22.89 -34.02
C MET A 1 -5.80 22.91 -32.56
N GLN A 2 -4.81 23.12 -31.68
CA GLN A 2 -4.98 23.27 -30.23
C GLN A 2 -4.61 24.70 -29.86
N PRO A 3 -5.32 25.36 -28.96
CA PRO A 3 -4.86 26.64 -28.42
C PRO A 3 -3.93 26.41 -27.20
N ARG A 4 -2.73 27.00 -27.30
CA ARG A 4 -1.80 27.22 -26.19
C ARG A 4 -2.40 28.28 -25.26
N ILE A 5 -2.31 28.07 -23.97
CA ILE A 5 -2.51 29.11 -22.95
C ILE A 5 -1.14 29.47 -22.38
N GLU A 6 -0.71 30.69 -22.63
CA GLU A 6 0.48 31.31 -22.06
C GLU A 6 0.14 31.87 -20.67
N PHE A 7 0.96 31.52 -19.67
CA PHE A 7 0.96 32.22 -18.38
C PHE A 7 2.06 33.27 -18.37
N SER A 8 1.62 34.53 -18.40
CA SER A 8 2.44 35.71 -18.20
C SER A 8 2.73 35.92 -16.71
N GLY A 9 4.01 36.06 -16.41
CA GLY A 9 4.49 36.41 -15.09
C GLY A 9 4.31 37.87 -14.72
N ASN A 10 4.19 38.13 -13.44
CA ASN A 10 4.53 39.47 -12.92
C ASN A 10 5.19 39.36 -11.54
N ARG A 11 6.49 39.64 -11.53
CA ARG A 11 7.29 39.89 -10.32
C ARG A 11 7.10 41.36 -9.94
N LYS A 12 6.86 41.69 -8.68
CA LYS A 12 7.34 42.94 -8.07
C LYS A 12 7.74 42.67 -6.59
N PHE A 13 9.01 42.89 -6.36
CA PHE A 13 9.73 43.22 -5.16
C PHE A 13 9.06 44.25 -4.27
N LEU A 14 9.17 44.11 -2.94
CA LEU A 14 9.49 45.26 -2.10
C LEU A 14 10.24 44.82 -0.84
N HIS A 15 11.44 45.37 -0.69
CA HIS A 15 12.26 45.32 0.55
C HIS A 15 11.70 46.35 1.53
N ALA A 16 11.74 46.05 2.84
CA ALA A 16 11.87 47.06 3.86
C ALA A 16 12.71 46.50 5.02
N PHE A 17 13.87 47.11 5.18
CA PHE A 17 14.74 47.06 6.36
C PHE A 17 14.09 47.81 7.50
N PHE A 18 14.21 47.36 8.75
CA PHE A 18 14.44 48.19 9.91
C PHE A 18 15.12 47.35 11.02
N GLY A 19 16.28 47.80 11.39
CA GLY A 19 17.03 47.36 12.56
C GLY A 19 16.80 48.25 13.77
N ALA A 20 16.99 47.75 14.95
CA ALA A 20 17.40 48.44 16.18
C ALA A 20 17.74 47.38 17.23
N ALA A 21 18.79 47.26 17.63
CA ALA A 21 19.81 47.57 18.59
C ALA A 21 19.38 47.43 20.06
N VAL A 22 20.10 46.50 20.75
CA VAL A 22 20.70 46.58 22.08
C VAL A 22 19.84 46.79 23.36
N ALA A 23 19.91 45.82 24.26
CA ALA A 23 20.32 46.08 25.66
C ALA A 23 20.70 44.76 26.39
N LEU A 24 21.96 44.63 26.77
CA LEU A 24 22.47 43.70 27.77
C LEU A 24 21.91 44.07 29.14
N ALA A 25 21.35 43.12 29.89
CA ALA A 25 21.23 43.18 31.30
C ALA A 25 21.65 41.82 31.91
N LEU A 26 22.85 41.77 32.45
CA LEU A 26 23.31 40.69 33.32
C LEU A 26 22.58 40.81 34.67
N THR A 27 21.79 39.80 35.02
CA THR A 27 21.40 39.56 36.41
C THR A 27 21.75 38.11 36.75
N ALA A 28 22.75 37.97 37.61
CA ALA A 28 23.12 36.71 38.24
C ALA A 28 22.00 36.30 39.21
N GLY A 29 21.23 35.29 38.83
CA GLY A 29 20.25 34.62 39.68
C GLY A 29 20.78 33.26 40.12
N LEU A 30 21.11 33.12 41.42
CA LEU A 30 21.36 31.82 42.05
C LEU A 30 20.10 30.96 41.88
N ALA A 31 20.16 29.93 41.07
CA ALA A 31 19.14 28.90 41.01
C ALA A 31 19.42 27.83 42.07
N MET A 32 18.65 27.88 43.17
CA MET A 32 18.51 26.74 44.10
C MET A 32 17.84 25.58 43.35
N ALA A 33 18.54 24.47 43.24
CA ALA A 33 17.98 23.22 42.74
C ALA A 33 16.94 22.68 43.75
N PRO A 34 15.72 22.30 43.32
CA PRO A 34 14.81 21.59 44.20
C PRO A 34 15.30 20.18 44.47
N ALA A 35 15.45 19.84 45.75
CA ALA A 35 15.75 18.48 46.18
C ALA A 35 14.69 17.49 45.68
N ALA A 36 15.10 16.53 44.88
CA ALA A 36 14.26 15.40 44.49
C ALA A 36 13.86 14.60 45.74
N ARG A 37 12.60 14.71 46.13
CA ARG A 37 12.00 13.79 47.11
C ARG A 37 11.89 12.42 46.46
N ALA A 38 12.73 11.48 46.90
CA ALA A 38 12.55 10.08 46.65
C ALA A 38 11.20 9.62 47.23
N GLN A 39 10.21 9.40 46.41
CA GLN A 39 8.97 8.72 46.81
C GLN A 39 9.30 7.25 47.00
N ASN A 40 9.41 6.82 48.25
CA ASN A 40 9.44 5.42 48.62
C ASN A 40 8.07 4.81 48.28
N GLN A 41 7.97 4.22 47.13
CA GLN A 41 6.81 3.36 46.78
C GLN A 41 6.98 2.04 47.54
N LEU A 42 6.09 1.82 48.49
CA LEU A 42 5.90 0.52 49.13
C LEU A 42 5.55 -0.50 48.04
N VAL A 43 6.50 -1.34 47.63
CA VAL A 43 6.25 -2.47 46.73
C VAL A 43 5.58 -3.55 47.56
N LEU A 44 4.30 -3.77 47.34
CA LEU A 44 3.57 -4.91 47.89
C LEU A 44 4.10 -6.19 47.25
N PRO A 45 4.43 -7.25 47.99
CA PRO A 45 4.88 -8.50 47.42
C PRO A 45 3.73 -9.15 46.66
N GLY A 46 3.88 -9.32 45.33
CA GLY A 46 2.91 -9.98 44.46
C GLY A 46 2.35 -9.12 43.33
N ALA A 47 2.66 -7.84 43.22
CA ALA A 47 2.29 -7.06 42.05
C ALA A 47 3.23 -7.41 40.89
N GLN A 48 2.74 -8.12 39.91
CA GLN A 48 3.45 -8.26 38.63
C GLN A 48 3.65 -6.84 38.03
N PRO A 49 4.85 -6.55 37.49
CA PRO A 49 5.06 -5.29 36.82
C PRO A 49 3.98 -5.12 35.72
N PRO A 50 3.41 -3.93 35.55
CA PRO A 50 2.40 -3.71 34.53
C PRO A 50 3.01 -4.15 33.20
N LYS A 51 2.33 -5.09 32.54
CA LYS A 51 2.66 -5.50 31.18
C LYS A 51 2.81 -4.22 30.36
N PRO A 52 3.92 -4.01 29.61
CA PRO A 52 4.06 -2.83 28.78
C PRO A 52 2.77 -2.64 28.00
N ALA A 53 2.15 -1.47 28.10
CA ALA A 53 0.99 -1.14 27.28
C ALA A 53 1.41 -1.45 25.85
N ALA A 54 0.65 -2.35 25.18
CA ALA A 54 0.87 -2.63 23.79
C ALA A 54 0.90 -1.27 23.10
N SER A 55 2.00 -0.96 22.44
CA SER A 55 2.10 0.21 21.57
C SER A 55 0.83 0.24 20.73
N PRO A 56 0.23 1.42 20.45
CA PRO A 56 -0.94 1.49 19.60
C PRO A 56 -0.64 0.64 18.39
N THR A 57 -1.42 -0.41 18.21
CA THR A 57 -1.22 -1.45 17.21
C THR A 57 -0.84 -0.77 15.90
N ALA A 58 0.42 -0.86 15.53
CA ALA A 58 0.82 -0.60 14.17
C ALA A 58 -0.21 -1.37 13.33
N GLN A 59 -0.98 -0.66 12.49
CA GLN A 59 -1.99 -1.28 11.66
C GLN A 59 -1.26 -2.36 10.89
N ALA A 60 -1.47 -3.60 11.32
CA ALA A 60 -0.71 -4.71 10.80
C ALA A 60 -1.08 -4.81 9.32
N VAL A 61 -0.13 -4.49 8.46
CA VAL A 61 -0.21 -4.97 7.08
C VAL A 61 -0.24 -6.48 7.23
N PRO A 62 -1.33 -7.18 6.90
CA PRO A 62 -1.41 -8.61 7.12
C PRO A 62 -0.28 -9.26 6.37
N GLY A 63 0.64 -9.89 7.10
CA GLY A 63 1.70 -10.65 6.48
C GLY A 63 1.04 -11.82 5.73
N PHE A 64 1.26 -11.89 4.43
CA PHE A 64 0.87 -13.05 3.62
C PHE A 64 1.80 -14.23 3.90
N TRP A 65 2.80 -14.02 4.74
CA TRP A 65 3.83 -14.98 5.08
C TRP A 65 3.56 -15.59 6.45
N ASP A 66 3.49 -16.92 6.48
CA ASP A 66 3.41 -17.67 7.74
C ASP A 66 4.81 -17.73 8.38
N PRO A 67 5.02 -17.17 9.59
CA PRO A 67 6.32 -17.25 10.27
C PRO A 67 6.80 -18.67 10.54
N ARG A 68 5.90 -19.65 10.49
CA ARG A 68 6.23 -21.08 10.64
C ARG A 68 6.72 -21.72 9.35
N ARG A 69 6.51 -21.08 8.20
CA ARG A 69 6.92 -21.56 6.86
C ARG A 69 8.07 -20.74 6.33
N ARG A 70 9.19 -20.75 7.03
CA ARG A 70 10.41 -20.09 6.55
C ARG A 70 10.91 -20.80 5.29
N PRO A 71 11.02 -20.11 4.15
CA PRO A 71 11.66 -20.68 2.99
C PRO A 71 13.15 -20.84 3.23
N ASP A 72 13.72 -21.96 2.78
CA ASP A 72 15.16 -22.18 2.80
C ASP A 72 15.86 -21.18 1.90
N ARG A 73 17.05 -20.74 2.31
CA ARG A 73 17.87 -19.89 1.44
C ARG A 73 18.43 -20.74 0.30
N PRO A 74 18.09 -20.45 -0.96
CA PRO A 74 18.66 -21.18 -2.08
C PRO A 74 20.16 -20.84 -2.26
N ASP A 75 20.87 -21.66 -2.99
CA ASP A 75 22.25 -21.35 -3.40
C ASP A 75 22.25 -20.21 -4.45
N LEU A 76 22.68 -19.03 -4.02
CA LEU A 76 22.71 -17.81 -4.82
C LEU A 76 24.10 -17.49 -5.39
N SER A 77 25.07 -18.39 -5.27
CA SER A 77 26.45 -18.16 -5.71
C SER A 77 26.58 -17.77 -7.17
N ARG A 78 25.61 -18.17 -8.01
CA ARG A 78 25.58 -17.87 -9.46
C ARG A 78 24.70 -16.65 -9.80
N VAL A 79 24.02 -16.05 -8.83
CA VAL A 79 23.14 -14.89 -9.05
C VAL A 79 23.91 -13.64 -8.61
N THR A 80 24.49 -12.94 -9.55
CA THR A 80 25.28 -11.72 -9.29
C THR A 80 24.50 -10.44 -9.60
N VAL A 81 23.54 -10.54 -10.51
CA VAL A 81 22.71 -9.42 -10.97
C VAL A 81 21.27 -9.92 -11.19
N ILE A 82 20.28 -9.10 -10.85
CA ILE A 82 18.88 -9.32 -11.22
C ILE A 82 18.41 -8.11 -12.02
N ARG A 83 17.96 -8.38 -13.27
CA ARG A 83 17.39 -7.37 -14.17
C ARG A 83 15.89 -7.36 -14.02
N PHE A 84 15.36 -6.42 -13.23
CA PHE A 84 13.93 -6.23 -13.10
C PHE A 84 13.37 -5.44 -14.27
N LEU A 85 12.20 -5.86 -14.73
CA LEU A 85 11.33 -5.12 -15.64
C LEU A 85 10.13 -4.61 -14.87
N THR A 86 9.73 -3.37 -15.14
CA THR A 86 8.53 -2.76 -14.56
C THR A 86 7.81 -1.93 -15.61
N GLU A 87 6.60 -1.51 -15.36
CA GLU A 87 5.89 -0.61 -16.28
C GLU A 87 6.08 0.87 -15.91
N THR A 88 5.53 1.76 -16.73
CA THR A 88 5.82 3.21 -16.69
C THR A 88 4.72 4.05 -16.07
N ASP A 89 3.48 3.52 -15.91
CA ASP A 89 2.31 4.35 -15.60
C ASP A 89 1.26 3.59 -14.77
N TYR A 90 1.65 3.19 -13.57
CA TYR A 90 0.74 2.61 -12.56
C TYR A 90 1.08 3.11 -11.15
N PRO A 91 0.94 4.44 -10.90
CA PRO A 91 1.22 5.00 -9.58
C PRO A 91 0.24 4.47 -8.53
N PRO A 92 0.69 4.30 -7.28
CA PRO A 92 2.03 4.53 -6.77
C PRO A 92 2.92 3.28 -6.82
N PHE A 93 2.49 2.22 -7.51
CA PHE A 93 3.22 0.97 -7.58
C PHE A 93 4.47 1.07 -8.43
N ASN A 94 4.33 1.59 -9.65
CA ASN A 94 5.44 1.82 -10.57
C ASN A 94 5.09 2.92 -11.56
N PHE A 95 5.99 3.87 -11.71
CA PHE A 95 5.80 5.03 -12.59
C PHE A 95 7.16 5.66 -12.92
N THR A 96 7.14 6.58 -13.88
CA THR A 96 8.31 7.39 -14.21
C THR A 96 8.42 8.54 -13.22
N GLY A 97 9.50 8.59 -12.45
CA GLY A 97 9.79 9.69 -11.53
C GLY A 97 10.09 11.02 -12.23
N PRO A 98 10.15 12.12 -11.48
CA PRO A 98 10.45 13.45 -12.05
C PRO A 98 11.84 13.53 -12.71
N ASP A 99 12.76 12.66 -12.31
CA ASP A 99 14.11 12.52 -12.83
C ASP A 99 14.21 11.57 -14.04
N GLY A 100 13.07 11.07 -14.52
CA GLY A 100 12.98 10.09 -15.61
C GLY A 100 13.32 8.64 -15.20
N ASN A 101 13.65 8.40 -13.93
CA ASN A 101 13.98 7.07 -13.43
C ASN A 101 12.73 6.32 -12.95
N PRO A 102 12.79 4.97 -12.92
CA PRO A 102 11.71 4.17 -12.32
C PRO A 102 11.56 4.47 -10.84
N ALA A 103 10.32 4.72 -10.42
CA ALA A 103 9.92 5.01 -9.04
C ALA A 103 8.65 4.22 -8.67
N GLY A 104 8.33 4.18 -7.37
CA GLY A 104 7.13 3.56 -6.83
C GLY A 104 7.41 2.36 -5.93
N PHE A 105 6.33 1.86 -5.31
CA PHE A 105 6.38 0.75 -4.35
C PHE A 105 7.09 -0.49 -4.93
N ASN A 106 6.74 -0.91 -6.14
CA ASN A 106 7.34 -2.09 -6.79
C ASN A 106 8.84 -1.90 -7.03
N VAL A 107 9.25 -0.70 -7.39
CA VAL A 107 10.66 -0.34 -7.66
C VAL A 107 11.47 -0.39 -6.37
N ASP A 108 10.98 0.21 -5.30
CA ASP A 108 11.66 0.19 -4.00
C ASP A 108 11.65 -1.21 -3.39
N PHE A 109 10.56 -1.97 -3.57
CA PHE A 109 10.51 -3.35 -3.13
C PHE A 109 11.53 -4.23 -3.86
N ALA A 110 11.68 -4.09 -5.19
CA ALA A 110 12.73 -4.78 -5.95
C ALA A 110 14.13 -4.46 -5.42
N ARG A 111 14.40 -3.18 -5.07
CA ARG A 111 15.67 -2.77 -4.46
C ARG A 111 15.91 -3.44 -3.11
N LEU A 112 14.89 -3.52 -2.25
CA LEU A 112 14.97 -4.22 -0.96
C LEU A 112 15.27 -5.71 -1.15
N LEU A 113 14.61 -6.37 -2.12
CA LEU A 113 14.86 -7.78 -2.42
C LEU A 113 16.32 -8.01 -2.85
N CYS A 114 16.86 -7.17 -3.74
CA CYS A 114 18.26 -7.28 -4.15
C CYS A 114 19.23 -7.02 -3.01
N ALA A 115 18.94 -6.06 -2.14
CA ALA A 115 19.76 -5.79 -0.96
C ALA A 115 19.78 -7.00 -0.01
N GLU A 116 18.63 -7.68 0.18
CA GLU A 116 18.54 -8.88 1.01
C GLU A 116 19.28 -10.07 0.39
N ILE A 117 19.17 -10.26 -0.92
CA ILE A 117 19.90 -11.31 -1.66
C ILE A 117 21.40 -10.99 -1.72
N LYS A 118 21.79 -9.71 -1.61
CA LYS A 118 23.16 -9.17 -1.79
C LYS A 118 23.64 -9.26 -3.24
N VAL A 119 22.79 -8.85 -4.18
CA VAL A 119 23.10 -8.78 -5.62
C VAL A 119 22.85 -7.39 -6.16
N THR A 120 23.45 -7.08 -7.32
CA THR A 120 23.16 -5.84 -8.03
C THR A 120 21.77 -5.90 -8.67
N CYS A 121 21.00 -4.82 -8.55
CA CYS A 121 19.73 -4.64 -9.25
C CYS A 121 19.88 -3.67 -10.41
N THR A 122 19.28 -4.03 -11.55
CA THR A 122 18.91 -3.04 -12.57
C THR A 122 17.39 -3.07 -12.75
N ILE A 123 16.78 -1.91 -12.92
CA ILE A 123 15.33 -1.79 -13.10
C ILE A 123 15.09 -1.04 -14.40
N GLN A 124 14.39 -1.69 -15.33
CA GLN A 124 14.12 -1.16 -16.67
C GLN A 124 12.61 -1.02 -16.87
N MET A 125 12.19 0.15 -17.31
CA MET A 125 10.81 0.40 -17.66
C MET A 125 10.47 -0.15 -19.05
N ARG A 126 9.29 -0.76 -19.18
CA ARG A 126 8.70 -1.29 -20.41
C ARG A 126 7.20 -1.06 -20.40
N ARG A 127 6.56 -1.06 -21.55
CA ARG A 127 5.09 -1.12 -21.62
C ARG A 127 4.61 -2.46 -21.06
N PHE A 128 3.53 -2.44 -20.31
CA PHE A 128 2.98 -3.62 -19.62
C PHE A 128 2.84 -4.83 -20.53
N GLU A 129 2.28 -4.64 -21.73
CA GLU A 129 2.01 -5.71 -22.70
C GLU A 129 3.28 -6.42 -23.18
N THR A 130 4.44 -5.75 -23.08
CA THR A 130 5.73 -6.27 -23.57
C THR A 130 6.55 -6.97 -22.48
N LEU A 131 6.11 -6.93 -21.21
CA LEU A 131 6.87 -7.47 -20.09
C LEU A 131 7.13 -8.98 -20.23
N VAL A 132 6.09 -9.76 -20.49
CA VAL A 132 6.19 -11.22 -20.61
C VAL A 132 7.06 -11.62 -21.80
N ASP A 133 6.90 -10.98 -22.95
CA ASP A 133 7.74 -11.22 -24.13
C ASP A 133 9.20 -10.83 -23.88
N SER A 134 9.43 -9.76 -23.14
CA SER A 134 10.78 -9.32 -22.76
C SER A 134 11.45 -10.32 -21.81
N LEU A 135 10.71 -10.90 -20.84
CA LEU A 135 11.24 -11.98 -20.00
C LEU A 135 11.62 -13.20 -20.82
N ASN A 136 10.74 -13.66 -21.72
CA ASN A 136 10.96 -14.83 -22.56
C ASN A 136 12.11 -14.61 -23.58
N ALA A 137 12.29 -13.37 -24.05
CA ALA A 137 13.40 -12.96 -24.88
C ALA A 137 14.72 -12.68 -24.12
N ASN A 138 14.79 -13.03 -22.80
CA ASN A 138 15.95 -12.79 -21.95
C ASN A 138 16.40 -11.32 -21.84
N ARG A 139 15.48 -10.37 -21.99
CA ARG A 139 15.76 -8.93 -21.81
C ARG A 139 15.64 -8.47 -20.37
N GLY A 140 15.20 -9.35 -19.48
CA GLY A 140 15.10 -9.21 -18.04
C GLY A 140 15.01 -10.58 -17.37
N ASP A 141 15.12 -10.60 -16.05
CA ASP A 141 15.11 -11.83 -15.26
C ASP A 141 13.81 -11.99 -14.50
N ALA A 142 13.24 -10.88 -14.02
CA ALA A 142 11.99 -10.81 -13.29
C ALA A 142 11.17 -9.59 -13.71
N ALA A 143 9.83 -9.69 -13.67
CA ALA A 143 8.94 -8.54 -13.87
C ALA A 143 8.14 -8.27 -12.59
N ILE A 144 8.25 -7.05 -12.09
CA ILE A 144 7.53 -6.54 -10.93
C ILE A 144 6.69 -5.33 -11.36
N ALA A 145 5.41 -5.58 -11.68
CA ALA A 145 4.52 -4.62 -12.31
C ALA A 145 3.06 -4.86 -11.92
N SER A 146 2.79 -5.22 -10.67
CA SER A 146 1.44 -5.50 -10.16
C SER A 146 0.67 -6.54 -10.99
N MET A 147 1.38 -7.54 -11.47
CA MET A 147 0.86 -8.55 -12.39
C MET A 147 0.11 -9.66 -11.65
N ALA A 148 -1.17 -9.83 -11.93
CA ALA A 148 -1.96 -10.93 -11.38
C ALA A 148 -1.67 -12.25 -12.12
N PRO A 149 -1.42 -13.35 -11.40
CA PRO A 149 -1.12 -14.66 -11.99
C PRO A 149 -2.39 -15.31 -12.56
N THR A 150 -2.80 -14.93 -13.77
CA THR A 150 -3.91 -15.59 -14.48
C THR A 150 -3.49 -16.95 -15.07
N SER A 151 -4.44 -17.83 -15.34
CA SER A 151 -4.19 -19.13 -15.98
C SER A 151 -3.45 -18.98 -17.32
N GLN A 152 -3.75 -17.94 -18.09
CA GLN A 152 -3.07 -17.65 -19.35
C GLN A 152 -1.60 -17.23 -19.13
N LEU A 153 -1.34 -16.37 -18.15
CA LEU A 153 0.02 -15.92 -17.84
C LEU A 153 0.86 -17.06 -17.26
N ARG A 154 0.27 -17.93 -16.43
CA ARG A 154 0.94 -19.12 -15.87
C ARG A 154 1.39 -20.14 -16.92
N GLN A 155 0.83 -20.12 -18.11
CA GLN A 155 1.34 -20.92 -19.24
C GLN A 155 2.66 -20.38 -19.80
N ARG A 156 2.93 -19.07 -19.64
CA ARG A 156 4.04 -18.36 -20.29
C ARG A 156 5.18 -18.01 -19.34
N VAL A 157 4.87 -17.78 -18.06
CA VAL A 157 5.82 -17.38 -17.00
C VAL A 157 5.45 -18.09 -15.71
N ASP A 158 6.41 -18.17 -14.78
CA ASP A 158 6.16 -18.56 -13.40
C ASP A 158 6.08 -17.34 -12.50
N PHE A 159 5.40 -17.49 -11.36
CA PHE A 159 5.22 -16.41 -10.40
C PHE A 159 5.82 -16.81 -9.04
N THR A 160 6.32 -15.83 -8.32
CA THR A 160 6.61 -15.95 -6.90
C THR A 160 5.32 -16.15 -6.09
N ASP A 161 5.46 -16.38 -4.80
CA ASP A 161 4.37 -16.15 -3.85
C ASP A 161 3.88 -14.70 -3.96
N PRO A 162 2.63 -14.40 -3.61
CA PRO A 162 2.12 -13.05 -3.68
C PRO A 162 2.84 -12.13 -2.69
N TYR A 163 3.18 -10.93 -3.13
CA TYR A 163 3.76 -9.90 -2.26
C TYR A 163 2.75 -8.84 -1.82
N TYR A 164 1.59 -8.76 -2.45
CA TYR A 164 0.40 -8.10 -1.92
C TYR A 164 -0.89 -8.72 -2.47
N ARG A 165 -2.00 -8.39 -1.81
CA ARG A 165 -3.36 -8.69 -2.27
C ARG A 165 -4.16 -7.40 -2.27
N ALA A 166 -5.15 -7.33 -3.13
CA ALA A 166 -6.13 -6.25 -3.15
C ALA A 166 -7.46 -6.82 -2.63
N PRO A 167 -7.77 -6.67 -1.33
CA PRO A 167 -9.05 -7.14 -0.81
C PRO A 167 -10.20 -6.28 -1.32
N GLY A 168 -11.41 -6.81 -1.25
CA GLY A 168 -12.62 -6.00 -1.32
C GLY A 168 -12.83 -5.26 0.02
N ARG A 169 -13.20 -3.98 -0.03
CA ARG A 169 -13.55 -3.19 1.16
C ARG A 169 -14.81 -2.39 0.92
N PHE A 170 -15.60 -2.25 1.98
CA PHE A 170 -16.65 -1.24 2.00
C PHE A 170 -16.09 0.10 2.45
N VAL A 171 -16.68 1.17 1.90
CA VAL A 171 -16.48 2.54 2.36
C VAL A 171 -17.85 3.16 2.60
N ALA A 172 -17.97 3.88 3.71
CA ALA A 172 -19.15 4.66 4.08
C ALA A 172 -18.75 6.12 4.35
N ARG A 173 -19.73 7.01 4.43
CA ARG A 173 -19.49 8.34 5.01
C ARG A 173 -19.09 8.17 6.49
N LYS A 174 -18.23 9.06 6.99
CA LYS A 174 -17.64 8.96 8.34
C LYS A 174 -18.68 8.87 9.47
N ASP A 175 -19.84 9.48 9.30
CA ASP A 175 -20.95 9.45 10.24
C ASP A 175 -21.79 8.15 10.22
N ALA A 176 -21.54 7.29 9.21
CA ALA A 176 -22.28 6.06 8.96
C ALA A 176 -21.40 4.80 8.91
N VAL A 177 -20.15 4.88 9.40
CA VAL A 177 -19.21 3.76 9.40
C VAL A 177 -19.71 2.64 10.33
N LEU A 178 -19.70 1.42 9.82
CA LEU A 178 -19.97 0.19 10.57
C LEU A 178 -18.63 -0.47 10.96
N ALA A 179 -18.48 -0.82 12.22
CA ALA A 179 -17.27 -1.50 12.71
C ALA A 179 -17.15 -2.93 12.16
N ASP A 180 -18.28 -3.59 11.98
CA ASP A 180 -18.39 -4.92 11.37
C ASP A 180 -19.44 -4.88 10.27
N ILE A 181 -19.24 -5.64 9.20
CA ILE A 181 -20.20 -5.77 8.11
C ILE A 181 -20.50 -7.25 7.88
N ARG A 182 -21.76 -7.60 8.13
CA ARG A 182 -22.35 -8.90 7.83
C ARG A 182 -23.54 -8.72 6.89
N PRO A 183 -23.98 -9.76 6.18
CA PRO A 183 -25.13 -9.68 5.29
C PRO A 183 -26.34 -9.03 5.94
N GLU A 184 -26.65 -9.40 7.18
CA GLU A 184 -27.82 -8.91 7.93
C GLU A 184 -27.77 -7.40 8.22
N TYR A 185 -26.56 -6.83 8.31
CA TYR A 185 -26.38 -5.39 8.56
C TYR A 185 -26.56 -4.52 7.30
N LEU A 186 -26.59 -5.17 6.13
CA LEU A 186 -26.82 -4.52 4.84
C LEU A 186 -28.22 -4.69 4.31
N GLU A 187 -29.14 -5.31 5.07
CA GLU A 187 -30.55 -5.37 4.71
C GLU A 187 -31.08 -3.95 4.41
N ALA A 188 -31.72 -3.81 3.27
CA ALA A 188 -32.23 -2.55 2.74
C ALA A 188 -31.19 -1.42 2.53
N LYS A 189 -29.89 -1.65 2.78
CA LYS A 189 -28.83 -0.67 2.48
C LYS A 189 -28.50 -0.68 0.99
N LYS A 190 -28.34 0.53 0.45
CA LYS A 190 -27.89 0.72 -0.94
C LYS A 190 -26.37 0.64 -1.01
N VAL A 191 -25.87 -0.35 -1.74
CA VAL A 191 -24.42 -0.56 -1.93
C VAL A 191 -24.05 -0.26 -3.39
N GLY A 192 -23.30 0.81 -3.61
CA GLY A 192 -22.77 1.17 -4.92
C GLY A 192 -21.58 0.28 -5.31
N VAL A 193 -21.56 -0.19 -6.55
CA VAL A 193 -20.48 -1.03 -7.09
C VAL A 193 -20.35 -0.83 -8.60
N ILE A 194 -19.14 -1.07 -9.14
CA ILE A 194 -18.92 -1.04 -10.60
C ILE A 194 -19.62 -2.22 -11.25
N ALA A 195 -20.46 -1.93 -12.24
CA ALA A 195 -21.19 -2.94 -13.00
C ALA A 195 -20.25 -3.91 -13.72
N GLY A 196 -20.54 -5.23 -13.66
CA GLY A 196 -19.74 -6.28 -14.30
C GLY A 196 -18.44 -6.62 -13.58
N SER A 197 -18.13 -5.99 -12.44
CA SER A 197 -16.91 -6.27 -11.69
C SER A 197 -17.01 -7.56 -10.86
N SER A 198 -15.85 -8.07 -10.43
CA SER A 198 -15.79 -9.17 -9.44
C SER A 198 -16.39 -8.77 -8.10
N HIS A 199 -16.33 -7.49 -7.75
CA HIS A 199 -16.95 -6.93 -6.56
C HIS A 199 -18.48 -7.01 -6.62
N GLU A 200 -19.09 -6.73 -7.78
CA GLU A 200 -20.53 -6.95 -7.97
C GLU A 200 -20.90 -8.43 -7.83
N ALA A 201 -20.10 -9.33 -8.43
CA ALA A 201 -20.34 -10.77 -8.32
C ALA A 201 -20.25 -11.26 -6.86
N TYR A 202 -19.30 -10.72 -6.09
CA TYR A 202 -19.14 -10.99 -4.67
C TYR A 202 -20.38 -10.56 -3.86
N LEU A 203 -20.82 -9.31 -4.03
CA LEU A 203 -22.02 -8.79 -3.34
C LEU A 203 -23.26 -9.63 -3.65
N LYS A 204 -23.49 -9.95 -4.91
CA LYS A 204 -24.63 -10.79 -5.34
C LYS A 204 -24.65 -12.17 -4.70
N THR A 205 -23.48 -12.71 -4.37
CA THR A 205 -23.37 -14.06 -3.84
C THR A 205 -23.46 -14.08 -2.31
N LEU A 206 -22.87 -13.11 -1.63
CA LEU A 206 -22.66 -13.15 -0.19
C LEU A 206 -23.46 -12.08 0.58
N PHE A 207 -23.97 -11.07 -0.10
CA PHE A 207 -24.74 -9.97 0.49
C PHE A 207 -26.08 -9.82 -0.24
N THR A 208 -26.86 -10.91 -0.26
CA THR A 208 -28.10 -11.04 -1.05
C THR A 208 -29.18 -10.04 -0.66
N ASP A 209 -29.18 -9.59 0.61
CA ASP A 209 -30.20 -8.70 1.17
C ASP A 209 -29.87 -7.21 0.94
N ALA A 210 -28.68 -6.91 0.44
CA ALA A 210 -28.28 -5.55 0.08
C ALA A 210 -28.92 -5.09 -1.24
N GLN A 211 -29.29 -3.81 -1.30
CA GLN A 211 -29.73 -3.19 -2.54
C GLN A 211 -28.53 -2.78 -3.38
N ILE A 212 -28.15 -3.60 -4.35
CA ILE A 212 -26.98 -3.37 -5.19
C ILE A 212 -27.28 -2.29 -6.25
N VAL A 213 -26.59 -1.15 -6.17
CA VAL A 213 -26.66 -0.05 -7.13
C VAL A 213 -25.46 -0.17 -8.08
N ARG A 214 -25.75 -0.52 -9.34
CA ARG A 214 -24.75 -0.75 -10.39
C ARG A 214 -24.38 0.55 -11.08
N LEU A 215 -23.12 0.94 -11.06
CA LEU A 215 -22.60 2.19 -11.61
C LEU A 215 -21.51 1.91 -12.65
N PRO A 216 -21.28 2.80 -13.63
CA PRO A 216 -20.43 2.49 -14.76
C PRO A 216 -18.92 2.45 -14.45
N ASN A 217 -18.45 3.21 -13.47
CA ASN A 217 -17.03 3.38 -13.15
C ASN A 217 -16.82 3.86 -11.70
N ASP A 218 -15.55 3.93 -11.29
CA ASP A 218 -15.14 4.37 -9.94
C ASP A 218 -15.63 5.78 -9.61
N GLU A 219 -15.54 6.72 -10.54
CA GLU A 219 -15.96 8.12 -10.33
C GLU A 219 -17.46 8.18 -9.99
N ALA A 220 -18.29 7.47 -10.74
CA ALA A 220 -19.73 7.41 -10.49
C ALA A 220 -20.04 6.76 -9.13
N VAL A 221 -19.32 5.69 -8.76
CA VAL A 221 -19.47 4.99 -7.47
C VAL A 221 -19.13 5.94 -6.31
N ARG A 222 -17.98 6.60 -6.38
CA ARG A 222 -17.49 7.54 -5.36
C ARG A 222 -18.41 8.75 -5.22
N SER A 223 -18.82 9.33 -6.33
CA SER A 223 -19.75 10.46 -6.37
C SER A 223 -21.12 10.12 -5.77
N ALA A 224 -21.65 8.92 -6.05
CA ALA A 224 -22.94 8.46 -5.48
C ALA A 224 -22.87 8.37 -3.94
N LEU A 225 -21.74 7.88 -3.37
CA LEU A 225 -21.54 7.85 -1.92
C LEU A 225 -21.49 9.27 -1.33
N MET A 226 -20.71 10.16 -1.96
CA MET A 226 -20.57 11.55 -1.48
C MET A 226 -21.90 12.30 -1.50
N ARG A 227 -22.75 12.08 -2.51
CA ARG A 227 -24.07 12.69 -2.60
C ARG A 227 -25.14 12.01 -1.74
N GLY A 228 -24.83 10.88 -1.09
CA GLY A 228 -25.78 10.13 -0.28
C GLY A 228 -26.81 9.35 -1.10
N GLU A 229 -26.57 9.11 -2.37
CA GLU A 229 -27.43 8.28 -3.24
C GLU A 229 -27.32 6.78 -2.89
N VAL A 230 -26.18 6.39 -2.31
CA VAL A 230 -25.92 5.08 -1.73
C VAL A 230 -25.40 5.22 -0.30
N ASP A 231 -25.64 4.19 0.53
CA ASP A 231 -25.21 4.17 1.93
C ASP A 231 -23.72 3.77 2.04
N LEU A 232 -23.32 2.80 1.23
CA LEU A 232 -21.94 2.28 1.15
C LEU A 232 -21.54 2.11 -0.32
N ILE A 233 -20.25 2.01 -0.53
CA ILE A 233 -19.68 1.51 -1.78
C ILE A 233 -18.79 0.31 -1.48
N PHE A 234 -18.64 -0.61 -2.44
CA PHE A 234 -17.77 -1.76 -2.34
C PHE A 234 -16.85 -1.85 -3.54
N GLY A 235 -15.55 -2.00 -3.31
CA GLY A 235 -14.56 -2.00 -4.37
C GLY A 235 -13.17 -2.43 -3.93
N ASP A 236 -12.21 -2.26 -4.83
CA ASP A 236 -10.80 -2.54 -4.59
C ASP A 236 -10.26 -1.66 -3.45
N ALA A 237 -9.76 -2.31 -2.40
CA ALA A 237 -9.32 -1.61 -1.19
C ALA A 237 -8.17 -0.63 -1.44
N ILE A 238 -7.27 -0.94 -2.38
CA ILE A 238 -6.12 -0.08 -2.67
C ILE A 238 -6.59 1.18 -3.39
N SER A 239 -7.42 1.03 -4.41
CA SER A 239 -8.04 2.14 -5.12
C SER A 239 -8.87 3.03 -4.19
N LEU A 240 -9.64 2.41 -3.29
CA LEU A 240 -10.43 3.12 -2.30
C LEU A 240 -9.56 3.82 -1.24
N ALA A 241 -8.44 3.19 -0.78
CA ALA A 241 -7.50 3.80 0.15
C ALA A 241 -6.93 5.12 -0.40
N PHE A 242 -6.54 5.14 -1.68
CA PHE A 242 -6.08 6.37 -2.33
C PHE A 242 -7.15 7.44 -2.39
N TRP A 243 -8.36 7.04 -2.77
CA TRP A 243 -9.43 8.01 -2.87
C TRP A 243 -9.78 8.61 -1.51
N ILE A 244 -9.96 7.82 -0.44
CA ILE A 244 -10.33 8.35 0.89
C ILE A 244 -9.25 9.21 1.52
N THR A 245 -7.98 9.03 1.13
CA THR A 245 -6.86 9.85 1.60
C THR A 245 -6.52 11.01 0.67
N GLY A 246 -7.08 11.02 -0.54
CA GLY A 246 -6.90 12.06 -1.53
C GLY A 246 -7.85 13.25 -1.34
N THR A 247 -7.55 14.35 -2.01
CA THR A 247 -8.36 15.58 -1.99
C THR A 247 -9.76 15.38 -2.55
N ASP A 248 -9.92 14.43 -3.49
CA ASP A 248 -11.17 14.20 -4.22
C ASP A 248 -12.28 13.60 -3.33
N SER A 249 -11.92 12.99 -2.20
CA SER A 249 -12.88 12.52 -1.22
C SER A 249 -13.46 13.65 -0.35
N ALA A 250 -12.84 14.82 -0.34
CA ALA A 250 -13.17 15.95 0.55
C ALA A 250 -13.28 15.51 2.03
N ASP A 251 -12.48 14.52 2.43
CA ASP A 251 -12.45 13.92 3.78
C ASP A 251 -13.81 13.34 4.25
N CYS A 252 -14.70 12.99 3.31
CA CYS A 252 -16.07 12.57 3.61
C CYS A 252 -16.14 11.22 4.31
N CYS A 253 -15.21 10.34 4.00
CA CYS A 253 -15.49 8.92 3.99
C CYS A 253 -14.37 8.10 4.63
N ALA A 254 -14.69 6.89 5.09
CA ALA A 254 -13.73 5.96 5.69
C ALA A 254 -14.08 4.51 5.37
N PHE A 255 -13.12 3.60 5.55
CA PHE A 255 -13.38 2.17 5.47
C PHE A 255 -14.40 1.73 6.52
N SER A 256 -15.24 0.78 6.14
CA SER A 256 -16.30 0.22 6.96
C SER A 256 -16.23 -1.30 6.90
N GLY A 257 -15.94 -1.96 8.03
CA GLY A 257 -15.75 -3.40 8.11
C GLY A 257 -14.63 -3.96 7.21
N GLY A 258 -14.56 -5.27 7.10
CA GLY A 258 -13.61 -6.01 6.25
C GLY A 258 -12.21 -6.13 6.82
N PRO A 259 -11.18 -6.54 6.07
CA PRO A 259 -11.17 -6.77 4.61
C PRO A 259 -11.83 -8.11 4.19
N PHE A 260 -12.27 -8.18 2.93
CA PHE A 260 -12.81 -9.38 2.31
C PHE A 260 -11.80 -9.91 1.27
N MET A 261 -11.37 -11.17 1.43
CA MET A 261 -10.19 -11.69 0.74
C MET A 261 -10.45 -12.98 -0.05
N GLU A 262 -11.69 -13.27 -0.38
CA GLU A 262 -12.06 -14.50 -1.10
C GLU A 262 -11.41 -14.56 -2.48
N SER A 263 -10.45 -15.46 -2.61
CA SER A 263 -9.61 -15.58 -3.81
C SER A 263 -10.40 -15.90 -5.09
N ARG A 264 -11.56 -16.51 -4.96
CA ARG A 264 -12.48 -16.74 -6.09
C ARG A 264 -12.89 -15.45 -6.78
N TYR A 265 -12.99 -14.34 -6.05
CA TYR A 265 -13.42 -13.03 -6.57
C TYR A 265 -12.26 -12.05 -6.74
N PHE A 266 -11.30 -12.04 -5.80
CA PHE A 266 -10.24 -11.04 -5.73
C PHE A 266 -8.86 -11.60 -6.12
N GLY A 267 -8.81 -12.87 -6.57
CA GLY A 267 -7.58 -13.53 -6.99
C GLY A 267 -6.69 -14.00 -5.83
N GLU A 268 -5.63 -14.69 -6.19
CA GLU A 268 -4.67 -15.26 -5.22
C GLU A 268 -3.64 -14.23 -4.73
N GLY A 269 -3.66 -13.03 -5.28
CA GLY A 269 -2.71 -11.96 -5.01
C GLY A 269 -1.78 -11.69 -6.18
N ILE A 270 -0.90 -10.73 -6.01
CA ILE A 270 0.01 -10.21 -7.02
C ILE A 270 1.42 -10.74 -6.77
N GLY A 271 2.01 -11.36 -7.78
CA GLY A 271 3.35 -11.95 -7.71
C GLY A 271 4.35 -11.30 -8.65
N ILE A 272 5.63 -11.60 -8.43
CA ILE A 272 6.71 -11.24 -9.36
C ILE A 272 6.80 -12.33 -10.41
N ALA A 273 6.72 -11.97 -11.69
CA ALA A 273 6.86 -12.93 -12.78
C ALA A 273 8.33 -13.20 -13.12
N VAL A 274 8.66 -14.46 -13.35
CA VAL A 274 9.97 -14.92 -13.83
C VAL A 274 9.78 -15.81 -15.05
N ARG A 275 10.84 -16.01 -15.83
CA ARG A 275 10.76 -16.95 -16.95
C ARG A 275 10.36 -18.34 -16.47
N LYS A 276 9.61 -19.04 -17.32
CA LYS A 276 9.17 -20.40 -17.07
C LYS A 276 10.35 -21.31 -16.75
N GLY A 277 10.26 -22.08 -15.65
CA GLY A 277 11.30 -22.98 -15.20
C GLY A 277 12.52 -22.32 -14.52
N ASN A 278 12.51 -21.00 -14.28
CA ASN A 278 13.57 -20.32 -13.51
C ASN A 278 13.31 -20.44 -12.00
N ASP A 279 13.29 -21.68 -11.50
CA ASP A 279 12.97 -21.99 -10.10
C ASP A 279 13.97 -21.39 -9.11
N LEU A 280 15.26 -21.32 -9.47
CA LEU A 280 16.28 -20.74 -8.61
C LEU A 280 15.96 -19.28 -8.29
N LEU A 281 15.69 -18.47 -9.32
CA LEU A 281 15.36 -17.05 -9.12
C LEU A 281 14.02 -16.89 -8.39
N ARG A 282 13.03 -17.70 -8.73
CA ARG A 282 11.71 -17.69 -8.06
C ARG A 282 11.84 -17.96 -6.56
N GLN A 283 12.60 -18.99 -6.18
CA GLN A 283 12.88 -19.34 -4.77
C GLN A 283 13.71 -18.26 -4.07
N ALA A 284 14.70 -17.68 -4.78
CA ALA A 284 15.49 -16.57 -4.26
C ALA A 284 14.63 -15.34 -3.91
N LEU A 285 13.70 -14.99 -4.79
CA LEU A 285 12.78 -13.89 -4.57
C LEU A 285 11.79 -14.20 -3.44
N ASN A 286 11.25 -15.43 -3.37
CA ASN A 286 10.37 -15.84 -2.26
C ASN A 286 11.09 -15.78 -0.91
N TRP A 287 12.33 -16.28 -0.85
CA TRP A 287 13.16 -16.17 0.35
C TRP A 287 13.42 -14.72 0.74
N ALA A 288 13.78 -13.88 -0.23
CA ALA A 288 14.05 -12.46 0.04
C ALA A 288 12.80 -11.70 0.50
N MET A 289 11.64 -11.96 -0.12
CA MET A 289 10.35 -11.39 0.29
C MET A 289 10.04 -11.74 1.75
N PHE A 290 10.18 -13.01 2.13
CA PHE A 290 9.99 -13.45 3.51
C PHE A 290 10.95 -12.72 4.47
N ARG A 291 12.23 -12.61 4.11
CA ARG A 291 13.24 -11.93 4.94
C ARG A 291 12.97 -10.43 5.12
N VAL A 292 12.59 -9.74 4.04
CA VAL A 292 12.22 -8.32 4.07
C VAL A 292 10.99 -8.09 4.95
N TRP A 293 9.99 -9.00 4.88
CA TRP A 293 8.83 -8.98 5.76
C TRP A 293 9.22 -9.25 7.21
N GLU A 294 9.99 -10.30 7.49
CA GLU A 294 10.41 -10.69 8.84
C GLU A 294 11.16 -9.56 9.56
N LYS A 295 11.92 -8.75 8.81
CA LYS A 295 12.64 -7.57 9.32
C LYS A 295 11.76 -6.33 9.48
N GLY A 296 10.48 -6.39 9.17
CA GLY A 296 9.57 -5.24 9.20
C GLY A 296 9.72 -4.27 8.03
N GLN A 297 10.73 -4.44 7.18
CA GLN A 297 11.03 -3.52 6.07
C GLN A 297 9.91 -3.46 5.02
N TYR A 298 9.17 -4.55 4.83
CA TYR A 298 7.98 -4.56 3.96
C TYR A 298 6.89 -3.64 4.51
N THR A 299 6.61 -3.72 5.81
CA THR A 299 5.61 -2.87 6.48
C THR A 299 6.01 -1.39 6.40
N ASP A 300 7.27 -1.07 6.67
CA ASP A 300 7.79 0.29 6.58
C ASP A 300 7.67 0.84 5.16
N LEU A 301 8.00 0.01 4.15
CA LEU A 301 7.85 0.37 2.74
C LEU A 301 6.38 0.57 2.37
N TRP A 302 5.50 -0.34 2.78
CA TRP A 302 4.07 -0.25 2.51
C TRP A 302 3.49 1.06 3.06
N LEU A 303 3.72 1.37 4.33
CA LEU A 303 3.21 2.57 4.99
C LEU A 303 3.78 3.88 4.41
N ARG A 304 4.89 3.83 3.70
CA ARG A 304 5.43 4.99 2.95
C ARG A 304 4.57 5.35 1.74
N TYR A 305 4.00 4.35 1.08
CA TYR A 305 3.18 4.54 -0.12
C TYR A 305 1.67 4.54 0.17
N PHE A 306 1.25 3.88 1.23
CA PHE A 306 -0.16 3.68 1.58
C PHE A 306 -0.39 4.15 3.02
N SER A 307 -0.84 5.39 3.18
CA SER A 307 -1.06 6.03 4.49
C SER A 307 -2.24 5.42 5.27
N VAL A 308 -3.13 4.70 4.60
CA VAL A 308 -4.20 3.92 5.20
C VAL A 308 -4.05 2.47 4.79
N SER A 309 -4.13 1.56 5.78
CA SER A 309 -4.09 0.13 5.48
C SER A 309 -5.35 -0.27 4.68
N PRO A 310 -5.20 -0.89 3.52
CA PRO A 310 -6.33 -1.47 2.78
C PRO A 310 -6.84 -2.77 3.43
N PHE A 311 -6.16 -3.26 4.50
CA PHE A 311 -6.44 -4.49 5.21
C PHE A 311 -7.14 -4.27 6.54
#